data_d11ff7617c47dff9c90fe31f2bf5de5d
#
_entry.id   d11ff7617c47dff9c90fe31f2bf5de5d
#
_cell.length_a   1.000
_cell.length_b   1.000
_cell.length_c   1.000
_cell.angle_alpha   90.00
_cell.angle_beta   90.00
_cell.angle_gamma   90.00
#
_symmetry.space_group_name_H-M   'P 1'
#
loop_
_entity.id
_entity.type
_entity.pdbx_description
1 polymer ?
#
loop_
_entity_poly.entity_id
_entity_poly.type
_entity_poly.pdbx_seq_one_letter_code
_entity_poly.pdbx_strand_id
1 'polypeptide(L)'
;MMRLALFIGMLLLTVTCRAQKPEDRQVDMDSPTFVPTVKVGKVLEGGDSIQYMEMNNVYVFPPVAFENKKQANAYMRLVKNVKTVLPIAKEANMIMMETAEYLETLPDKNAREEHMKRVEKSIMKEYKPRMKKLTYSQGKLLIKLIYRESHSSSYELIQAFLGPVRAGFYQAFAWAFGASLKKEYDAEGVDRLTERVVLMVEAGQL
;
A
#
# COMPACT_ATOMS: atom_id res chain seq x y z
N MET A 1 57.48 -34.53 40.17
CA MET A 1 57.29 -34.44 38.72
C MET A 1 55.89 -33.86 38.34
N MET A 2 54.84 -34.17 39.07
CA MET A 2 53.45 -33.69 38.77
C MET A 2 53.24 -32.18 38.91
N ARG A 3 53.95 -31.51 39.83
CA ARG A 3 53.84 -30.06 40.04
C ARG A 3 54.55 -29.23 38.96
N LEU A 4 55.61 -29.80 38.33
CA LEU A 4 56.31 -29.14 37.24
C LEU A 4 55.52 -29.17 35.93
N ALA A 5 54.80 -30.25 35.70
CA ALA A 5 53.92 -30.43 34.55
C ALA A 5 52.70 -29.43 34.59
N LEU A 6 52.20 -29.16 35.79
CA LEU A 6 51.11 -28.20 36.01
C LEU A 6 51.55 -26.74 35.72
N PHE A 7 52.79 -26.38 36.06
CA PHE A 7 53.38 -25.06 35.80
C PHE A 7 53.64 -24.83 34.30
N ILE A 8 54.10 -25.88 33.59
CA ILE A 8 54.36 -25.81 32.16
C ILE A 8 53.02 -25.74 31.39
N GLY A 9 52.00 -26.44 31.85
CA GLY A 9 50.64 -26.34 31.26
C GLY A 9 49.99 -24.96 31.42
N MET A 10 50.25 -24.33 32.58
CA MET A 10 49.70 -22.97 32.85
C MET A 10 50.46 -21.88 32.09
N LEU A 11 51.78 -22.10 31.80
CA LEU A 11 52.57 -21.16 31.00
C LEU A 11 52.22 -21.24 29.50
N LEU A 12 51.79 -22.39 29.00
CA LEU A 12 51.33 -22.56 27.62
C LEU A 12 49.95 -21.96 27.33
N LEU A 13 49.12 -21.81 28.37
CA LEU A 13 47.81 -21.21 28.23
C LEU A 13 47.82 -19.67 28.11
N THR A 14 48.93 -19.04 28.51
CA THR A 14 49.07 -17.55 28.48
C THR A 14 49.54 -17.02 27.12
N VAL A 15 50.00 -17.91 26.20
CA VAL A 15 50.54 -17.48 24.90
C VAL A 15 49.49 -17.35 23.81
N THR A 16 48.25 -17.80 24.03
CA THR A 16 47.24 -17.77 23.03
C THR A 16 46.30 -16.54 23.07
N CYS A 17 46.52 -15.64 24.03
CA CYS A 17 45.81 -14.36 23.99
C CYS A 17 46.54 -13.37 23.09
N ARG A 18 46.60 -13.66 21.78
CA ARG A 18 46.86 -12.64 20.79
C ARG A 18 45.65 -11.72 20.77
N ALA A 19 45.84 -10.54 21.38
CA ALA A 19 44.94 -9.44 21.07
C ALA A 19 44.92 -9.28 19.54
N GLN A 20 43.80 -9.59 18.91
CA GLN A 20 43.59 -9.18 17.53
C GLN A 20 43.77 -7.66 17.53
N LYS A 21 44.83 -7.18 16.89
CA LYS A 21 44.89 -5.79 16.50
C LYS A 21 43.58 -5.44 15.85
N PRO A 22 42.90 -4.36 16.23
CA PRO A 22 41.81 -3.87 15.43
C PRO A 22 42.40 -3.69 14.04
N GLU A 23 41.89 -4.49 13.10
CA GLU A 23 42.15 -4.30 11.70
C GLU A 23 41.76 -2.84 11.44
N ASP A 24 42.75 -1.99 11.15
CA ASP A 24 42.49 -0.68 10.59
C ASP A 24 41.74 -0.94 9.27
N ARG A 25 40.42 -1.06 9.37
CA ARG A 25 39.55 -0.96 8.19
C ARG A 25 39.79 0.46 7.70
N GLN A 26 40.67 0.59 6.73
CA GLN A 26 40.69 1.78 5.92
C GLN A 26 39.26 1.94 5.42
N VAL A 27 38.56 2.88 6.00
CA VAL A 27 37.24 3.29 5.54
C VAL A 27 37.49 3.82 4.14
N ASP A 28 37.15 3.03 3.14
CA ASP A 28 37.18 3.46 1.76
C ASP A 28 36.16 4.63 1.66
N MET A 29 36.70 5.84 1.59
CA MET A 29 35.90 7.06 1.52
C MET A 29 35.07 7.13 0.22
N ASP A 30 35.42 6.31 -0.79
CA ASP A 30 34.68 6.20 -2.05
C ASP A 30 33.60 5.10 -2.00
N SER A 31 33.63 4.22 -0.98
CA SER A 31 32.56 3.27 -0.72
C SER A 31 31.51 3.89 0.18
N PRO A 32 30.27 4.09 -0.30
CA PRO A 32 29.23 4.64 0.55
C PRO A 32 28.99 3.70 1.74
N THR A 33 29.33 4.14 2.95
CA THR A 33 29.00 3.46 4.20
C THR A 33 27.50 3.42 4.48
N PHE A 34 26.74 4.12 3.65
CA PHE A 34 25.30 4.25 3.73
C PHE A 34 24.70 4.10 2.32
N VAL A 35 23.82 3.15 2.18
CA VAL A 35 22.98 3.02 0.98
C VAL A 35 21.74 3.88 1.19
N PRO A 36 21.58 4.99 0.44
CA PRO A 36 20.40 5.84 0.59
C PRO A 36 19.16 5.05 0.19
N THR A 37 18.20 4.95 1.10
CA THR A 37 16.91 4.29 0.85
C THR A 37 15.91 5.22 0.15
N VAL A 38 16.23 6.50 0.04
CA VAL A 38 15.37 7.52 -0.57
C VAL A 38 16.10 8.16 -1.75
N LYS A 39 15.41 8.21 -2.90
CA LYS A 39 15.92 8.93 -4.08
C LYS A 39 15.80 10.42 -3.84
N VAL A 40 16.93 11.12 -3.93
CA VAL A 40 17.00 12.58 -3.80
C VAL A 40 17.27 13.16 -5.18
N GLY A 41 16.43 14.09 -5.62
CA GLY A 41 16.65 14.88 -6.84
C GLY A 41 17.64 16.02 -6.59
N LYS A 42 18.06 16.69 -7.68
CA LYS A 42 18.82 17.92 -7.60
C LYS A 42 18.06 19.05 -8.28
N VAL A 43 18.03 20.21 -7.64
CA VAL A 43 17.43 21.44 -8.18
C VAL A 43 18.48 22.52 -8.20
N LEU A 44 18.49 23.33 -9.26
CA LEU A 44 19.36 24.49 -9.36
C LEU A 44 18.68 25.69 -8.68
N GLU A 45 19.28 26.19 -7.61
CA GLU A 45 18.78 27.36 -6.90
C GLU A 45 19.93 28.35 -6.67
N GLY A 46 19.76 29.60 -7.10
CA GLY A 46 20.78 30.65 -6.98
C GLY A 46 22.10 30.38 -7.72
N GLY A 47 22.14 29.45 -8.66
CA GLY A 47 23.35 29.02 -9.39
C GLY A 47 24.04 27.80 -8.79
N ASP A 48 23.61 27.34 -7.62
CA ASP A 48 24.12 26.15 -6.97
C ASP A 48 23.17 24.95 -7.13
N SER A 49 23.74 23.74 -7.22
CA SER A 49 22.97 22.50 -7.28
C SER A 49 22.71 21.98 -5.87
N ILE A 50 21.50 22.17 -5.38
CA ILE A 50 21.06 21.68 -4.06
C ILE A 50 20.31 20.36 -4.17
N GLN A 51 20.39 19.56 -3.12
CA GLN A 51 19.63 18.32 -3.03
C GLN A 51 18.16 18.64 -2.70
N TYR A 52 17.24 18.03 -3.45
CA TYR A 52 15.79 18.19 -3.29
C TYR A 52 15.15 16.85 -3.02
N MET A 53 14.30 16.80 -2.01
CA MET A 53 13.48 15.63 -1.70
C MET A 53 12.04 16.06 -1.54
N GLU A 54 11.18 15.46 -2.35
CA GLU A 54 9.74 15.64 -2.21
C GLU A 54 9.25 14.80 -1.02
N MET A 55 8.66 15.48 -0.04
CA MET A 55 8.10 14.84 1.14
C MET A 55 6.59 14.65 0.98
N ASN A 56 6.07 13.62 1.63
CA ASN A 56 4.63 13.41 1.69
C ASN A 56 3.92 14.61 2.34
N ASN A 57 2.75 14.95 1.84
CA ASN A 57 1.92 15.99 2.44
C ASN A 57 1.55 15.62 3.87
N VAL A 58 1.66 16.59 4.77
CA VAL A 58 1.17 16.45 6.14
C VAL A 58 -0.15 17.21 6.26
N TYR A 59 -1.21 16.46 6.58
CA TYR A 59 -2.54 17.04 6.75
C TYR A 59 -2.78 17.41 8.21
N VAL A 60 -3.10 18.68 8.45
CA VAL A 60 -3.43 19.18 9.78
C VAL A 60 -4.94 19.41 9.84
N PHE A 61 -5.61 18.61 10.66
CA PHE A 61 -7.04 18.72 10.87
C PHE A 61 -7.34 19.18 12.31
N PRO A 62 -8.42 19.94 12.53
CA PRO A 62 -8.87 20.23 13.87
C PRO A 62 -9.22 18.91 14.60
N PRO A 63 -9.08 18.86 15.94
CA PRO A 63 -9.45 17.68 16.71
C PRO A 63 -10.89 17.23 16.42
N VAL A 64 -11.13 15.93 16.34
CA VAL A 64 -12.48 15.40 16.23
C VAL A 64 -13.10 15.40 17.63
N ALA A 65 -14.11 16.24 17.84
CA ALA A 65 -14.92 16.20 19.06
C ALA A 65 -15.97 15.10 18.93
N PHE A 66 -16.04 14.22 19.92
CA PHE A 66 -17.07 13.18 20.01
C PHE A 66 -18.03 13.50 21.16
N GLU A 67 -19.30 13.56 20.85
CA GLU A 67 -20.36 13.81 21.86
C GLU A 67 -20.49 12.63 22.83
N ASN A 68 -20.17 11.42 22.36
CA ASN A 68 -20.33 10.21 23.15
C ASN A 68 -19.36 9.10 22.70
N LYS A 69 -19.20 8.09 23.57
CA LYS A 69 -18.34 6.93 23.33
C LYS A 69 -18.74 6.13 22.08
N LYS A 70 -20.02 6.16 21.69
CA LYS A 70 -20.51 5.45 20.50
C LYS A 70 -19.93 6.07 19.23
N GLN A 71 -19.88 7.42 19.15
CA GLN A 71 -19.27 8.12 18.02
C GLN A 71 -17.76 7.89 17.97
N ALA A 72 -17.06 7.95 19.09
CA ALA A 72 -15.64 7.64 19.15
C ALA A 72 -15.35 6.20 18.65
N ASN A 73 -16.12 5.22 19.11
CA ASN A 73 -15.99 3.84 18.65
C ASN A 73 -16.31 3.67 17.16
N ALA A 74 -17.28 4.44 16.63
CA ALA A 74 -17.60 4.42 15.20
C ALA A 74 -16.43 4.96 14.37
N TYR A 75 -15.81 6.04 14.82
CA TYR A 75 -14.61 6.61 14.19
C TYR A 75 -13.44 5.62 14.19
N MET A 76 -13.15 4.97 15.31
CA MET A 76 -12.10 3.96 15.39
C MET A 76 -12.35 2.76 14.46
N ARG A 77 -13.63 2.35 14.31
CA ARG A 77 -13.99 1.32 13.32
C ARG A 77 -13.79 1.81 11.90
N LEU A 78 -14.10 3.08 11.60
CA LEU A 78 -13.84 3.69 10.30
C LEU A 78 -12.35 3.67 9.97
N VAL A 79 -11.48 4.11 10.89
CA VAL A 79 -10.01 4.06 10.73
C VAL A 79 -9.55 2.64 10.41
N LYS A 80 -9.98 1.65 11.20
CA LYS A 80 -9.64 0.24 10.95
C LYS A 80 -10.11 -0.23 9.58
N ASN A 81 -11.33 0.11 9.19
CA ASN A 81 -11.90 -0.29 7.91
C ASN A 81 -11.14 0.36 6.74
N VAL A 82 -10.83 1.65 6.82
CA VAL A 82 -10.03 2.35 5.80
C VAL A 82 -8.67 1.68 5.64
N LYS A 83 -7.94 1.45 6.73
CA LYS A 83 -6.64 0.74 6.69
C LYS A 83 -6.73 -0.65 6.04
N THR A 84 -7.87 -1.32 6.19
CA THR A 84 -8.07 -2.67 5.61
C THR A 84 -8.40 -2.61 4.12
N VAL A 85 -9.22 -1.67 3.67
CA VAL A 85 -9.76 -1.69 2.30
C VAL A 85 -9.11 -0.72 1.33
N LEU A 86 -8.47 0.34 1.83
CA LEU A 86 -7.77 1.32 0.98
C LEU A 86 -6.68 0.68 0.10
N PRO A 87 -5.82 -0.22 0.61
CA PRO A 87 -4.85 -0.92 -0.24
C PRO A 87 -5.53 -1.70 -1.37
N ILE A 88 -6.67 -2.35 -1.10
CA ILE A 88 -7.42 -3.12 -2.10
C ILE A 88 -8.00 -2.18 -3.18
N ALA A 89 -8.50 -1.00 -2.79
CA ALA A 89 -9.01 -0.01 -3.74
C ALA A 89 -7.89 0.52 -4.65
N LYS A 90 -6.73 0.83 -4.09
CA LYS A 90 -5.54 1.28 -4.84
C LYS A 90 -5.01 0.21 -5.80
N GLU A 91 -4.91 -1.04 -5.35
CA GLU A 91 -4.54 -2.16 -6.21
C GLU A 91 -5.54 -2.32 -7.37
N ALA A 92 -6.85 -2.22 -7.10
CA ALA A 92 -7.86 -2.31 -8.13
C ALA A 92 -7.71 -1.20 -9.17
N ASN A 93 -7.46 0.05 -8.74
CA ASN A 93 -7.22 1.17 -9.64
C ASN A 93 -5.95 0.96 -10.49
N MET A 94 -4.86 0.49 -9.88
CA MET A 94 -3.62 0.20 -10.59
C MET A 94 -3.80 -0.85 -11.68
N ILE A 95 -4.48 -1.97 -11.38
CA ILE A 95 -4.79 -3.01 -12.36
C ILE A 95 -5.63 -2.44 -13.53
N MET A 96 -6.56 -1.54 -13.23
CA MET A 96 -7.37 -0.91 -14.27
C MET A 96 -6.54 -0.03 -15.19
N MET A 97 -5.66 0.80 -14.63
CA MET A 97 -4.78 1.66 -15.42
C MET A 97 -3.83 0.83 -16.29
N GLU A 98 -3.13 -0.14 -15.71
CA GLU A 98 -2.23 -1.05 -16.45
C GLU A 98 -2.96 -1.82 -17.55
N THR A 99 -4.19 -2.27 -17.26
CA THR A 99 -5.00 -2.98 -18.26
C THR A 99 -5.42 -2.06 -19.39
N ALA A 100 -5.84 -0.83 -19.08
CA ALA A 100 -6.23 0.16 -20.08
C ALA A 100 -5.06 0.52 -21.01
N GLU A 101 -3.89 0.82 -20.43
CA GLU A 101 -2.67 1.11 -21.19
C GLU A 101 -2.28 -0.08 -22.09
N TYR A 102 -2.34 -1.30 -21.57
CA TYR A 102 -2.01 -2.48 -22.38
C TYR A 102 -3.01 -2.71 -23.50
N LEU A 103 -4.31 -2.48 -23.28
CA LEU A 103 -5.34 -2.60 -24.33
C LEU A 103 -5.10 -1.64 -25.50
N GLU A 104 -4.52 -0.46 -25.27
CA GLU A 104 -4.18 0.49 -26.33
C GLU A 104 -3.07 -0.04 -27.25
N THR A 105 -2.18 -0.89 -26.74
CA THR A 105 -1.10 -1.48 -27.52
C THR A 105 -1.57 -2.65 -28.42
N LEU A 106 -2.77 -3.19 -28.16
CA LEU A 106 -3.27 -4.35 -28.91
C LEU A 106 -3.89 -3.93 -30.24
N PRO A 107 -3.53 -4.63 -31.34
CA PRO A 107 -3.86 -4.20 -32.69
C PRO A 107 -5.34 -4.36 -33.06
N ASP A 108 -6.02 -5.36 -32.53
CA ASP A 108 -7.38 -5.71 -32.94
C ASP A 108 -8.32 -6.00 -31.76
N LYS A 109 -9.61 -6.04 -32.07
CA LYS A 109 -10.67 -6.29 -31.09
C LYS A 109 -10.59 -7.67 -30.46
N ASN A 110 -10.22 -8.70 -31.21
CA ASN A 110 -10.17 -10.07 -30.71
C ASN A 110 -9.06 -10.23 -29.67
N ALA A 111 -7.87 -9.66 -29.94
CA ALA A 111 -6.75 -9.64 -29.01
C ALA A 111 -7.13 -8.91 -27.70
N ARG A 112 -7.86 -7.79 -27.80
CA ARG A 112 -8.38 -7.06 -26.62
C ARG A 112 -9.36 -7.88 -25.82
N GLU A 113 -10.33 -8.53 -26.47
CA GLU A 113 -11.30 -9.39 -25.79
C GLU A 113 -10.65 -10.60 -25.11
N GLU A 114 -9.67 -11.22 -25.75
CA GLU A 114 -8.93 -12.34 -25.17
C GLU A 114 -8.09 -11.89 -23.95
N HIS A 115 -7.43 -10.74 -24.06
CA HIS A 115 -6.72 -10.16 -22.93
C HIS A 115 -7.66 -9.87 -21.76
N MET A 116 -8.79 -9.23 -22.01
CA MET A 116 -9.82 -8.95 -21.01
C MET A 116 -10.32 -10.20 -20.29
N LYS A 117 -10.54 -11.31 -21.03
CA LYS A 117 -10.91 -12.60 -20.42
C LYS A 117 -9.83 -13.15 -19.49
N ARG A 118 -8.54 -12.96 -19.84
CA ARG A 118 -7.42 -13.36 -18.99
C ARG A 118 -7.34 -12.51 -17.71
N VAL A 119 -7.43 -11.20 -17.85
CA VAL A 119 -7.43 -10.25 -16.72
C VAL A 119 -8.58 -10.56 -15.78
N GLU A 120 -9.78 -10.74 -16.30
CA GLU A 120 -10.94 -11.09 -15.50
C GLU A 120 -10.73 -12.38 -14.68
N LYS A 121 -10.23 -13.44 -15.35
CA LYS A 121 -9.95 -14.71 -14.67
C LYS A 121 -8.93 -14.56 -13.56
N SER A 122 -7.91 -13.72 -13.78
CA SER A 122 -6.87 -13.40 -12.79
C SER A 122 -7.47 -12.65 -11.60
N ILE A 123 -8.20 -11.57 -11.86
CA ILE A 123 -8.89 -10.79 -10.82
C ILE A 123 -9.82 -11.66 -9.98
N MET A 124 -10.64 -12.48 -10.63
CA MET A 124 -11.56 -13.35 -9.91
C MET A 124 -10.84 -14.39 -9.05
N LYS A 125 -9.74 -14.96 -9.54
CA LYS A 125 -8.93 -15.92 -8.78
C LYS A 125 -8.31 -15.29 -7.54
N GLU A 126 -7.77 -14.09 -7.67
CA GLU A 126 -7.02 -13.41 -6.62
C GLU A 126 -7.92 -12.69 -5.62
N TYR A 127 -8.86 -11.90 -6.10
CA TYR A 127 -9.65 -11.01 -5.24
C TYR A 127 -10.90 -11.65 -4.65
N LYS A 128 -11.50 -12.65 -5.29
CA LYS A 128 -12.69 -13.32 -4.75
C LYS A 128 -12.49 -13.87 -3.33
N PRO A 129 -11.37 -14.55 -2.99
CA PRO A 129 -11.14 -15.01 -1.60
C PRO A 129 -10.88 -13.86 -0.64
N ARG A 130 -10.24 -12.76 -1.08
CA ARG A 130 -10.01 -11.56 -0.26
C ARG A 130 -11.34 -10.84 0.04
N MET A 131 -12.18 -10.67 -0.97
CA MET A 131 -13.49 -10.03 -0.83
C MET A 131 -14.43 -10.80 0.09
N LYS A 132 -14.41 -12.14 0.06
CA LYS A 132 -15.21 -12.97 0.97
C LYS A 132 -14.87 -12.78 2.44
N LYS A 133 -13.67 -12.29 2.77
CA LYS A 133 -13.23 -12.00 4.13
C LYS A 133 -13.66 -10.62 4.63
N LEU A 134 -14.13 -9.75 3.74
CA LEU A 134 -14.57 -8.40 4.09
C LEU A 134 -15.93 -8.47 4.80
N THR A 135 -16.06 -7.63 5.82
CA THR A 135 -17.36 -7.38 6.43
C THR A 135 -18.25 -6.55 5.50
N TYR A 136 -19.55 -6.55 5.74
CA TYR A 136 -20.51 -5.74 5.00
C TYR A 136 -20.12 -4.25 4.95
N SER A 137 -19.70 -3.69 6.09
CA SER A 137 -19.26 -2.28 6.14
C SER A 137 -17.99 -2.02 5.35
N GLN A 138 -17.06 -2.98 5.35
CA GLN A 138 -15.82 -2.89 4.55
C GLN A 138 -16.12 -2.99 3.06
N GLY A 139 -17.03 -3.87 2.64
CA GLY A 139 -17.45 -3.96 1.25
C GLY A 139 -18.10 -2.68 0.72
N LYS A 140 -18.98 -2.05 1.52
CA LYS A 140 -19.55 -0.75 1.19
C LYS A 140 -18.49 0.35 1.06
N LEU A 141 -17.54 0.36 1.98
CA LEU A 141 -16.44 1.33 1.97
C LEU A 141 -15.53 1.10 0.77
N LEU A 142 -15.23 -0.15 0.43
CA LEU A 142 -14.42 -0.50 -0.74
C LEU A 142 -15.00 0.07 -2.04
N ILE A 143 -16.32 -0.05 -2.25
CA ILE A 143 -16.99 0.52 -3.43
C ILE A 143 -16.77 2.03 -3.51
N LYS A 144 -16.90 2.74 -2.39
CA LYS A 144 -16.69 4.17 -2.31
C LYS A 144 -15.24 4.55 -2.57
N LEU A 145 -14.28 3.80 -2.00
CA LEU A 145 -12.87 4.07 -2.20
C LEU A 145 -12.40 3.75 -3.62
N ILE A 146 -12.98 2.74 -4.29
CA ILE A 146 -12.72 2.51 -5.72
C ILE A 146 -13.16 3.73 -6.54
N TYR A 147 -14.35 4.31 -6.25
CA TYR A 147 -14.77 5.53 -6.93
C TYR A 147 -13.80 6.70 -6.68
N ARG A 148 -13.36 6.88 -5.45
CA ARG A 148 -12.38 7.91 -5.07
C ARG A 148 -11.08 7.79 -5.87
N GLU A 149 -10.53 6.57 -5.98
CA GLU A 149 -9.25 6.33 -6.65
C GLU A 149 -9.35 6.46 -8.19
N SER A 150 -10.47 6.05 -8.77
CA SER A 150 -10.63 5.95 -10.23
C SER A 150 -11.46 7.07 -10.84
N HIS A 151 -12.15 7.88 -10.02
CA HIS A 151 -13.16 8.85 -10.44
C HIS A 151 -14.30 8.26 -11.30
N SER A 152 -14.48 6.94 -11.23
CA SER A 152 -15.51 6.20 -11.94
C SER A 152 -16.24 5.25 -11.02
N SER A 153 -17.53 5.05 -11.23
CA SER A 153 -18.26 4.12 -10.39
C SER A 153 -17.73 2.69 -10.58
N SER A 154 -17.77 1.90 -9.52
CA SER A 154 -17.41 0.48 -9.59
C SER A 154 -18.26 -0.26 -10.63
N TYR A 155 -19.48 0.24 -10.89
CA TYR A 155 -20.34 -0.30 -11.94
C TYR A 155 -19.77 -0.05 -13.34
N GLU A 156 -19.37 1.20 -13.65
CA GLU A 156 -18.79 1.55 -14.94
C GLU A 156 -17.50 0.79 -15.21
N LEU A 157 -16.66 0.68 -14.19
CA LEU A 157 -15.40 -0.06 -14.27
C LEU A 157 -15.68 -1.54 -14.58
N ILE A 158 -16.55 -2.18 -13.80
CA ILE A 158 -16.91 -3.59 -14.05
C ILE A 158 -17.54 -3.75 -15.44
N GLN A 159 -18.38 -2.81 -15.87
CA GLN A 159 -18.98 -2.85 -17.20
C GLN A 159 -17.93 -2.73 -18.32
N ALA A 160 -16.97 -1.83 -18.16
CA ALA A 160 -15.88 -1.64 -19.12
C ALA A 160 -14.99 -2.88 -19.21
N PHE A 161 -14.63 -3.47 -18.06
CA PHE A 161 -13.69 -4.60 -18.00
C PHE A 161 -14.33 -5.97 -18.18
N LEU A 162 -15.54 -6.18 -17.68
CA LEU A 162 -16.20 -7.50 -17.70
C LEU A 162 -17.32 -7.61 -18.74
N GLY A 163 -17.67 -6.50 -19.41
CA GLY A 163 -18.72 -6.44 -20.41
C GLY A 163 -20.15 -6.57 -19.82
N PRO A 164 -21.17 -6.34 -20.67
CA PRO A 164 -22.57 -6.33 -20.22
C PRO A 164 -23.13 -7.71 -19.85
N VAL A 165 -22.45 -8.79 -20.22
CA VAL A 165 -22.97 -10.17 -20.10
C VAL A 165 -22.87 -10.73 -18.67
N ARG A 166 -22.25 -10.02 -17.74
CA ARG A 166 -21.97 -10.57 -16.41
C ARG A 166 -22.85 -10.03 -15.29
N ALA A 167 -24.14 -9.94 -15.57
CA ALA A 167 -25.16 -9.60 -14.59
C ALA A 167 -25.06 -10.43 -13.28
N GLY A 168 -24.61 -11.68 -13.37
CA GLY A 168 -24.40 -12.54 -12.20
C GLY A 168 -23.33 -12.05 -11.22
N PHE A 169 -22.24 -11.40 -11.70
CA PHE A 169 -21.25 -10.81 -10.82
C PHE A 169 -21.79 -9.59 -10.07
N TYR A 170 -22.51 -8.71 -10.77
CA TYR A 170 -23.17 -7.57 -10.16
C TYR A 170 -24.19 -7.98 -9.11
N GLN A 171 -25.00 -8.99 -9.40
CA GLN A 171 -26.02 -9.51 -8.49
C GLN A 171 -25.36 -10.15 -7.26
N ALA A 172 -24.32 -10.98 -7.45
CA ALA A 172 -23.60 -11.60 -6.35
C ALA A 172 -22.93 -10.57 -5.45
N PHE A 173 -22.34 -9.52 -6.03
CA PHE A 173 -21.69 -8.44 -5.27
C PHE A 173 -22.71 -7.57 -4.55
N ALA A 174 -23.77 -7.16 -5.23
CA ALA A 174 -24.86 -6.39 -4.63
C ALA A 174 -25.58 -7.18 -3.52
N TRP A 175 -25.76 -8.47 -3.70
CA TRP A 175 -26.31 -9.34 -2.67
C TRP A 175 -25.36 -9.47 -1.47
N ALA A 176 -24.07 -9.70 -1.70
CA ALA A 176 -23.09 -9.87 -0.62
C ALA A 176 -22.90 -8.61 0.22
N PHE A 177 -22.95 -7.43 -0.39
CA PHE A 177 -22.67 -6.16 0.28
C PHE A 177 -23.89 -5.23 0.37
N GLY A 178 -25.05 -5.61 -0.17
CA GLY A 178 -26.30 -4.85 -0.10
C GLY A 178 -26.18 -3.40 -0.53
N ALA A 179 -25.18 -3.09 -1.37
CA ALA A 179 -24.81 -1.74 -1.76
C ALA A 179 -24.91 -1.59 -3.28
N SER A 180 -25.39 -0.44 -3.71
CA SER A 180 -25.33 -0.06 -5.11
C SER A 180 -23.87 0.17 -5.51
N LEU A 181 -23.43 -0.52 -6.56
CA LEU A 181 -22.11 -0.30 -7.18
C LEU A 181 -21.99 1.06 -7.89
N LYS A 182 -23.12 1.76 -8.06
CA LYS A 182 -23.21 3.12 -8.63
C LYS A 182 -23.00 4.22 -7.59
N LYS A 183 -22.61 3.89 -6.38
CA LYS A 183 -22.40 4.85 -5.32
C LYS A 183 -21.17 5.70 -5.59
N GLU A 184 -21.38 7.00 -5.71
CA GLU A 184 -20.34 7.99 -5.82
C GLU A 184 -19.72 8.29 -4.45
N TYR A 185 -18.52 8.86 -4.49
CA TYR A 185 -17.79 9.32 -3.31
C TYR A 185 -17.87 10.84 -3.24
N ASP A 186 -18.31 11.36 -2.10
CA ASP A 186 -18.46 12.80 -1.85
C ASP A 186 -17.50 13.20 -0.73
N ALA A 187 -16.29 13.59 -1.14
CA ALA A 187 -15.21 13.95 -0.23
C ALA A 187 -15.51 15.18 0.64
N GLU A 188 -16.29 16.12 0.13
CA GLU A 188 -16.60 17.38 0.83
C GLU A 188 -17.89 17.27 1.67
N GLY A 189 -18.79 16.37 1.30
CA GLY A 189 -20.08 16.16 1.96
C GLY A 189 -20.13 14.95 2.86
N VAL A 190 -20.91 13.95 2.46
CA VAL A 190 -21.24 12.78 3.32
C VAL A 190 -20.04 11.90 3.64
N ASP A 191 -18.99 11.91 2.82
CA ASP A 191 -17.77 11.11 3.01
C ASP A 191 -16.60 11.91 3.60
N ARG A 192 -16.83 13.18 4.00
CA ARG A 192 -15.77 14.07 4.53
C ARG A 192 -14.96 13.45 5.67
N LEU A 193 -15.62 12.74 6.59
CA LEU A 193 -14.92 12.09 7.69
C LEU A 193 -14.08 10.89 7.20
N THR A 194 -14.57 10.19 6.19
CA THR A 194 -13.85 9.11 5.52
C THR A 194 -12.62 9.64 4.79
N GLU A 195 -12.78 10.73 4.02
CA GLU A 195 -11.69 11.40 3.31
C GLU A 195 -10.58 11.85 4.26
N ARG A 196 -10.94 12.49 5.37
CA ARG A 196 -9.96 12.83 6.41
C ARG A 196 -9.14 11.63 6.86
N VAL A 197 -9.80 10.50 7.14
CA VAL A 197 -9.11 9.27 7.58
C VAL A 197 -8.25 8.72 6.45
N VAL A 198 -8.71 8.74 5.21
CA VAL A 198 -7.94 8.28 4.04
C VAL A 198 -6.67 9.11 3.88
N LEU A 199 -6.78 10.44 3.86
CA LEU A 199 -5.62 11.34 3.74
C LEU A 199 -4.60 11.14 4.86
N MET A 200 -5.05 10.95 6.11
CA MET A 200 -4.16 10.69 7.24
C MET A 200 -3.48 9.31 7.14
N VAL A 201 -4.17 8.30 6.62
CA VAL A 201 -3.59 6.96 6.37
C VAL A 201 -2.57 7.02 5.23
N GLU A 202 -2.87 7.74 4.15
CA GLU A 202 -1.96 7.93 3.01
C GLU A 202 -0.70 8.70 3.40
N ALA A 203 -0.84 9.70 4.28
CA ALA A 203 0.28 10.46 4.82
C ALA A 203 1.06 9.72 5.93
N GLY A 204 0.67 8.51 6.31
CA GLY A 204 1.30 7.75 7.39
C GLY A 204 1.07 8.32 8.80
N GLN A 205 0.05 9.19 8.96
CA GLN A 205 -0.29 9.81 10.24
C GLN A 205 -1.19 8.93 11.11
N LEU A 206 -1.80 7.91 10.52
CA LEU A 206 -2.64 6.92 11.20
C LEU A 206 -2.14 5.50 10.97
#